data_8f643c70dbe59790ac60e2f958b640c0
#
_entry.id   8f643c70dbe59790ac60e2f958b640c0
#
_cell.length_a   1.000
_cell.length_b   1.000
_cell.length_c   1.000
_cell.angle_alpha   90.00
_cell.angle_beta   90.00
_cell.angle_gamma   90.00
#
_symmetry.space_group_name_H-M   'P 1'
#
loop_
_entity.id
_entity.type
_entity.pdbx_description
1 polymer ?
#
loop_
_entity_poly.entity_id
_entity_poly.type
_entity_poly.pdbx_seq_one_letter_code
_entity_poly.pdbx_strand_id
1 'polypeptide(L)'
;MQLQNKNPRAYEEFRRQFEEHSAKGSAFTFLGVQRKRPSITDLGDPLRRMTLPVLILLGDEDERGLEGSIFMKRNIPRAGLEVFPRSGHTLNLEEPERFNRSLLDFATAVDAGHWEARDPRSLLSDG
;
A
#
# COMPACT_ATOMS: atom_id res chain seq x y z
N MET A 1 3.20 -16.27 -6.64
CA MET A 1 2.28 -15.27 -6.09
C MET A 1 1.57 -15.87 -4.89
N GLN A 2 1.56 -15.22 -3.74
CA GLN A 2 0.98 -15.79 -2.50
C GLN A 2 -0.54 -16.02 -2.61
N LEU A 3 -1.25 -15.23 -3.41
CA LEU A 3 -2.66 -15.48 -3.68
C LEU A 3 -2.92 -16.90 -4.20
N GLN A 4 -2.08 -17.40 -5.11
CA GLN A 4 -2.21 -18.76 -5.64
C GLN A 4 -2.06 -19.84 -4.56
N ASN A 5 -1.17 -19.60 -3.60
CA ASN A 5 -0.91 -20.54 -2.51
C ASN A 5 -2.01 -20.52 -1.44
N LYS A 6 -2.52 -19.31 -1.11
CA LYS A 6 -3.48 -19.10 -0.03
C LYS A 6 -4.93 -19.31 -0.47
N ASN A 7 -5.26 -18.87 -1.69
CA ASN A 7 -6.62 -18.95 -2.24
C ASN A 7 -6.57 -19.24 -3.75
N PRO A 8 -6.36 -20.52 -4.14
CA PRO A 8 -6.28 -20.90 -5.55
C PRO A 8 -7.51 -20.49 -6.38
N ARG A 9 -8.71 -20.54 -5.77
CA ARG A 9 -9.95 -20.16 -6.44
C ARG A 9 -9.99 -18.66 -6.76
N ALA A 10 -9.64 -17.82 -5.80
CA ALA A 10 -9.56 -16.38 -6.02
C ALA A 10 -8.44 -16.03 -7.02
N TYR A 11 -7.36 -16.80 -7.04
CA TYR A 11 -6.30 -16.64 -8.03
C TYR A 11 -6.78 -16.92 -9.47
N GLU A 12 -7.53 -18.01 -9.68
CA GLU A 12 -8.08 -18.32 -11.00
C GLU A 12 -9.10 -17.27 -11.45
N GLU A 13 -9.95 -16.79 -10.56
CA GLU A 13 -10.87 -15.69 -10.85
C GLU A 13 -10.12 -14.40 -11.23
N PHE A 14 -9.11 -14.02 -10.44
CA PHE A 14 -8.25 -12.87 -10.73
C PHE A 14 -7.57 -13.00 -12.10
N ARG A 15 -7.02 -14.18 -12.42
CA ARG A 15 -6.38 -14.47 -13.70
C ARG A 15 -7.36 -14.31 -14.86
N ARG A 16 -8.55 -14.88 -14.73
CA ARG A 16 -9.61 -14.79 -15.74
C ARG A 16 -9.99 -13.33 -16.01
N GLN A 17 -10.25 -12.55 -14.96
CA GLN A 17 -10.59 -11.13 -15.08
C GLN A 17 -9.44 -10.32 -15.71
N PHE A 18 -8.20 -10.66 -15.40
CA PHE A 18 -7.03 -10.00 -15.97
C PHE A 18 -6.91 -10.29 -17.48
N GLU A 19 -7.22 -11.51 -17.92
CA GLU A 19 -7.20 -11.91 -19.32
C GLU A 19 -8.31 -11.23 -20.16
N GLU A 20 -9.39 -10.78 -19.52
CA GLU A 20 -10.47 -10.02 -20.18
C GLU A 20 -10.08 -8.57 -20.49
N HIS A 21 -8.97 -8.06 -19.96
CA HIS A 21 -8.53 -6.71 -20.24
C HIS A 21 -8.13 -6.52 -21.70
N SER A 22 -8.50 -5.37 -22.26
CA SER A 22 -8.07 -4.98 -23.61
C SER A 22 -6.54 -4.81 -23.65
N ALA A 23 -5.86 -5.60 -24.47
CA ALA A 23 -4.41 -5.47 -24.65
C ALA A 23 -4.00 -4.04 -25.10
N LYS A 24 -4.79 -3.44 -26.01
CA LYS A 24 -4.59 -2.05 -26.47
C LYS A 24 -4.80 -1.05 -25.32
N GLY A 25 -5.86 -1.23 -24.51
CA GLY A 25 -6.14 -0.40 -23.35
C GLY A 25 -5.02 -0.48 -22.31
N SER A 26 -4.54 -1.69 -22.00
CA SER A 26 -3.43 -1.93 -21.09
C SER A 26 -2.14 -1.26 -21.58
N ALA A 27 -1.81 -1.39 -22.87
CA ALA A 27 -0.65 -0.74 -23.47
C ALA A 27 -0.72 0.80 -23.37
N PHE A 28 -1.88 1.39 -23.67
CA PHE A 28 -2.06 2.84 -23.56
C PHE A 28 -1.99 3.35 -22.12
N THR A 29 -2.56 2.60 -21.17
CA THR A 29 -2.46 2.93 -19.74
C THR A 29 -1.01 2.87 -19.28
N PHE A 30 -0.27 1.83 -19.67
CA PHE A 30 1.14 1.73 -19.32
C PHE A 30 1.97 2.87 -19.90
N LEU A 31 1.84 3.17 -21.18
CA LEU A 31 2.63 4.20 -21.87
C LEU A 31 2.19 5.62 -21.46
N GLY A 32 0.90 5.84 -21.29
CA GLY A 32 0.32 7.15 -21.03
C GLY A 32 0.37 7.58 -19.56
N VAL A 33 0.27 6.64 -18.64
CA VAL A 33 0.17 6.89 -17.21
C VAL A 33 1.36 6.29 -16.45
N GLN A 34 1.48 4.96 -16.45
CA GLN A 34 2.44 4.27 -15.58
C GLN A 34 3.89 4.69 -15.85
N ARG A 35 4.27 4.79 -17.11
CA ARG A 35 5.62 5.18 -17.52
C ARG A 35 5.94 6.65 -17.22
N LYS A 36 4.92 7.52 -17.18
CA LYS A 36 5.10 8.97 -17.05
C LYS A 36 4.93 9.48 -15.62
N ARG A 37 4.37 8.68 -14.74
CA ARG A 37 4.20 9.09 -13.33
C ARG A 37 5.56 9.26 -12.66
N PRO A 38 5.70 10.24 -11.74
CA PRO A 38 6.91 10.37 -10.93
C PRO A 38 7.10 9.14 -10.04
N SER A 39 8.33 8.87 -9.63
CA SER A 39 8.58 7.92 -8.55
C SER A 39 7.99 8.45 -7.25
N ILE A 40 7.57 7.55 -6.34
CA ILE A 40 7.13 7.98 -5.01
C ILE A 40 8.25 8.71 -4.26
N THR A 41 9.50 8.39 -4.53
CA THR A 41 10.67 9.03 -3.93
C THR A 41 10.86 10.47 -4.39
N ASP A 42 10.33 10.84 -5.56
CA ASP A 42 10.37 12.21 -6.07
C ASP A 42 9.34 13.12 -5.37
N LEU A 43 8.41 12.52 -4.63
CA LEU A 43 7.32 13.21 -3.95
C LEU A 43 7.60 13.51 -2.47
N GLY A 44 8.85 13.47 -2.02
CA GLY A 44 9.22 13.63 -0.61
C GLY A 44 8.65 14.92 0.01
N ASP A 45 8.82 16.08 -0.63
CA ASP A 45 8.31 17.36 -0.12
C ASP A 45 6.77 17.44 -0.07
N PRO A 46 6.02 17.06 -1.10
CA PRO A 46 4.57 16.92 -1.00
C PRO A 46 4.12 16.00 0.13
N LEU A 47 4.76 14.83 0.29
CA LEU A 47 4.40 13.87 1.34
C LEU A 47 4.62 14.43 2.75
N ARG A 48 5.71 15.17 2.97
CA ARG A 48 6.00 15.81 4.27
C ARG A 48 4.98 16.89 4.66
N ARG A 49 4.32 17.48 3.68
CA ARG A 49 3.28 18.49 3.92
C ARG A 49 1.87 17.92 4.04
N MET A 50 1.70 16.60 3.90
CA MET A 50 0.40 15.96 4.07
C MET A 50 -0.09 16.04 5.51
N THR A 51 -1.33 16.47 5.69
CA THR A 51 -1.99 16.54 7.00
C THR A 51 -3.01 15.42 7.20
N LEU A 52 -3.35 14.70 6.14
CA LEU A 52 -4.32 13.61 6.17
C LEU A 52 -3.76 12.40 6.93
N PRO A 53 -4.62 11.70 7.69
CA PRO A 53 -4.27 10.39 8.21
C PRO A 53 -4.09 9.39 7.06
N VAL A 54 -3.07 8.55 7.16
CA VAL A 54 -2.72 7.56 6.13
C VAL A 54 -2.44 6.22 6.78
N LEU A 55 -3.04 5.16 6.27
CA LEU A 55 -2.67 3.78 6.58
C LEU A 55 -2.01 3.16 5.35
N ILE A 56 -0.81 2.64 5.50
CA ILE A 56 -0.06 1.90 4.49
C ILE A 56 -0.14 0.42 4.86
N LEU A 57 -0.71 -0.40 3.98
CA LEU A 57 -0.77 -1.85 4.12
C LEU A 57 0.13 -2.49 3.08
N LEU A 58 1.02 -3.38 3.51
CA LEU A 58 2.05 -3.99 2.66
C LEU A 58 2.20 -5.47 2.99
N GLY A 59 2.35 -6.31 1.97
CA GLY A 59 2.85 -7.67 2.12
C GLY A 59 4.38 -7.69 2.16
N ASP A 60 4.97 -8.47 3.05
CA ASP A 60 6.44 -8.57 3.18
C ASP A 60 7.14 -9.19 1.97
N GLU A 61 6.38 -9.90 1.12
CA GLU A 61 6.85 -10.48 -0.14
C GLU A 61 6.52 -9.61 -1.37
N ASP A 62 5.96 -8.41 -1.18
CA ASP A 62 5.82 -7.40 -2.25
C ASP A 62 7.11 -6.57 -2.38
N GLU A 63 8.15 -7.19 -2.90
CA GLU A 63 9.50 -6.61 -3.03
C GLU A 63 9.48 -5.22 -3.69
N ARG A 64 8.60 -5.02 -4.69
CA ARG A 64 8.50 -3.73 -5.38
C ARG A 64 7.81 -2.64 -4.55
N GLY A 65 7.00 -3.04 -3.58
CA GLY A 65 6.26 -2.14 -2.70
C GLY A 65 7.04 -1.71 -1.46
N LEU A 66 8.04 -2.51 -1.03
CA LEU A 66 8.73 -2.34 0.24
C LEU A 66 9.39 -0.97 0.40
N GLU A 67 10.30 -0.61 -0.48
CA GLU A 67 11.03 0.65 -0.39
C GLU A 67 10.11 1.87 -0.46
N GLY A 68 9.13 1.85 -1.38
CA GLY A 68 8.15 2.93 -1.51
C GLY A 68 7.28 3.09 -0.28
N SER A 69 6.84 2.00 0.33
CA SER A 69 6.03 1.99 1.55
C SER A 69 6.81 2.53 2.76
N ILE A 70 8.07 2.12 2.92
CA ILE A 70 8.96 2.64 3.95
C ILE A 70 9.23 4.13 3.73
N PHE A 71 9.46 4.55 2.49
CA PHE A 71 9.65 5.95 2.14
C PHE A 71 8.42 6.80 2.51
N MET A 72 7.22 6.35 2.14
CA MET A 72 5.96 7.03 2.52
C MET A 72 5.80 7.10 4.04
N LYS A 73 6.05 6.00 4.76
CA LYS A 73 5.97 5.97 6.23
C LYS A 73 6.92 6.97 6.88
N ARG A 74 8.10 7.16 6.32
CA ARG A 74 9.09 8.11 6.85
C ARG A 74 8.75 9.56 6.57
N ASN A 75 8.09 9.85 5.45
CA ASN A 75 7.83 11.21 4.99
C ASN A 75 6.43 11.73 5.34
N ILE A 76 5.42 10.88 5.46
CA ILE A 76 4.06 11.32 5.80
C ILE A 76 3.92 11.42 7.32
N PRO A 77 3.63 12.61 7.88
CA PRO A 77 3.61 12.81 9.33
C PRO A 77 2.60 11.92 10.08
N ARG A 78 1.44 11.69 9.46
CA ARG A 78 0.33 10.90 10.05
C ARG A 78 0.18 9.52 9.41
N ALA A 79 1.28 8.90 8.97
CA ALA A 79 1.23 7.56 8.40
C ALA A 79 1.42 6.46 9.44
N GLY A 80 0.54 5.45 9.42
CA GLY A 80 0.73 4.13 9.98
C GLY A 80 1.25 3.17 8.90
N LEU A 81 2.07 2.19 9.26
CA LEU A 81 2.50 1.11 8.39
C LEU A 81 2.22 -0.22 9.08
N GLU A 82 1.51 -1.08 8.41
CA GLU A 82 1.34 -2.48 8.79
C GLU A 82 1.87 -3.38 7.69
N VAL A 83 2.71 -4.34 8.08
CA VAL A 83 3.29 -5.33 7.18
C VAL A 83 2.69 -6.70 7.48
N PHE A 84 2.15 -7.35 6.44
CA PHE A 84 1.55 -8.67 6.54
C PHE A 84 2.59 -9.73 6.17
N PRO A 85 2.94 -10.62 7.10
CA PRO A 85 3.92 -11.66 6.82
C PRO A 85 3.39 -12.68 5.80
N ARG A 86 4.28 -13.17 4.96
CA ARG A 86 3.99 -14.18 3.94
C ARG A 86 2.88 -13.76 2.98
N SER A 87 2.85 -12.48 2.63
CA SER A 87 1.83 -11.89 1.76
C SER A 87 2.49 -11.06 0.65
N GLY A 88 1.86 -11.08 -0.52
CA GLY A 88 2.33 -10.37 -1.69
C GLY A 88 1.56 -9.07 -1.94
N HIS A 89 1.40 -8.75 -3.22
CA HIS A 89 0.83 -7.47 -3.66
C HIS A 89 -0.70 -7.38 -3.51
N THR A 90 -1.40 -8.50 -3.50
CA THR A 90 -2.87 -8.55 -3.50
C THR A 90 -3.44 -8.82 -2.12
N LEU A 91 -3.04 -8.04 -1.12
CA LEU A 91 -3.38 -8.24 0.29
C LEU A 91 -4.87 -8.44 0.55
N ASN A 92 -5.71 -7.64 -0.09
CA ASN A 92 -7.16 -7.71 0.06
C ASN A 92 -7.76 -9.05 -0.41
N LEU A 93 -7.07 -9.77 -1.30
CA LEU A 93 -7.46 -11.10 -1.78
C LEU A 93 -6.71 -12.21 -1.02
N GLU A 94 -5.50 -11.95 -0.58
CA GLU A 94 -4.64 -12.92 0.11
C GLU A 94 -4.99 -13.06 1.60
N GLU A 95 -5.35 -11.94 2.26
CA GLU A 95 -5.65 -11.84 3.68
C GLU A 95 -6.89 -10.95 3.93
N PRO A 96 -8.07 -11.28 3.36
CA PRO A 96 -9.22 -10.40 3.35
C PRO A 96 -9.72 -10.02 4.75
N GLU A 97 -9.73 -10.95 5.69
CA GLU A 97 -10.19 -10.70 7.05
C GLU A 97 -9.28 -9.73 7.80
N ARG A 98 -7.97 -9.96 7.72
CA ARG A 98 -6.97 -9.10 8.34
C ARG A 98 -6.94 -7.72 7.68
N PHE A 99 -6.98 -7.66 6.35
CA PHE A 99 -7.04 -6.42 5.59
C PHE A 99 -8.26 -5.57 5.99
N ASN A 100 -9.45 -6.18 6.04
CA ASN A 100 -10.67 -5.48 6.41
C ASN A 100 -10.64 -5.01 7.88
N ARG A 101 -10.09 -5.82 8.79
CA ARG A 101 -9.92 -5.42 10.20
C ARG A 101 -9.02 -4.20 10.33
N SER A 102 -7.84 -4.22 9.71
CA SER A 102 -6.89 -3.09 9.74
C SER A 102 -7.54 -1.80 9.19
N LEU A 103 -8.34 -1.94 8.13
CA LEU A 103 -9.04 -0.80 7.54
C LEU A 103 -10.12 -0.24 8.47
N LEU A 104 -10.91 -1.09 9.11
CA LEU A 104 -11.95 -0.69 10.07
C LEU A 104 -11.35 -0.07 11.33
N ASP A 105 -10.29 -0.64 11.87
CA ASP A 105 -9.58 -0.11 13.04
C ASP A 105 -8.99 1.27 12.74
N PHE A 106 -8.38 1.44 11.57
CA PHE A 106 -7.90 2.73 11.08
C PHE A 106 -9.02 3.76 10.97
N ALA A 107 -10.12 3.43 10.28
CA ALA A 107 -11.25 4.34 10.10
C ALA A 107 -11.84 4.75 11.47
N THR A 108 -12.03 3.79 12.37
CA THR A 108 -12.52 4.04 13.72
C THR A 108 -11.59 4.97 14.51
N ALA A 109 -10.29 4.76 14.43
CA ALA A 109 -9.30 5.60 15.11
C ALA A 109 -9.29 7.03 14.54
N VAL A 110 -9.44 7.18 13.22
CA VAL A 110 -9.55 8.50 12.56
C VAL A 110 -10.81 9.23 12.99
N ASP A 111 -11.96 8.56 12.96
CA ASP A 111 -13.26 9.14 13.33
C ASP A 111 -13.29 9.56 14.81
N ALA A 112 -12.61 8.80 15.66
CA ALA A 112 -12.45 9.13 17.08
C ALA A 112 -11.39 10.22 17.37
N GLY A 113 -10.68 10.71 16.36
CA GLY A 113 -9.59 11.68 16.53
C GLY A 113 -8.32 11.12 17.15
N HIS A 114 -8.16 9.80 17.17
CA HIS A 114 -7.03 9.10 17.81
C HIS A 114 -5.89 8.74 16.85
N TRP A 115 -5.96 9.15 15.58
CA TRP A 115 -4.89 8.94 14.61
C TRP A 115 -4.00 10.16 14.52
N GLU A 116 -3.04 10.24 15.40
CA GLU A 116 -2.15 11.39 15.54
C GLU A 116 -0.90 11.31 14.66
N ALA A 117 -0.13 12.40 14.67
CA ALA A 117 1.17 12.42 14.02
C ALA A 117 2.15 11.48 14.76
N ARG A 118 3.15 11.02 14.03
CA ARG A 118 4.23 10.19 14.58
C ARG A 118 4.90 10.91 15.75
N ASP A 119 5.13 10.17 16.85
CA ASP A 119 5.86 10.68 18.00
C ASP A 119 7.28 11.14 17.59
N PRO A 120 7.63 12.41 17.81
CA PRO A 120 8.95 12.93 17.43
C PRO A 120 10.12 12.14 18.03
N ARG A 121 9.93 11.54 19.21
CA ARG A 121 10.96 10.71 19.88
C ARG A 121 11.27 9.41 19.14
N SER A 122 10.38 8.97 18.23
CA SER A 122 10.59 7.80 17.39
C SER A 122 11.37 8.12 16.10
N LEU A 123 11.68 9.38 15.83
CA LEU A 123 12.55 9.78 14.74
C LEU A 123 13.99 9.53 15.16
N LEU A 124 14.78 8.97 14.26
CA LEU A 124 16.22 8.93 14.48
C LEU A 124 16.71 10.39 14.54
N SER A 125 17.34 10.78 15.64
CA SER A 125 18.12 12.00 15.67
C SER A 125 19.25 11.80 14.65
N ASP A 126 19.35 12.70 13.69
CA ASP A 126 20.55 12.79 12.86
C ASP A 126 21.73 12.99 13.82
N GLY A 127 22.51 11.90 14.03
CA GLY A 127 23.70 11.92 14.86
C GLY A 127 24.86 12.60 14.16
#